data_19a5e9e35871868d86f0bf9d97223dc1
#
_entry.id   19a5e9e35871868d86f0bf9d97223dc1
#
_cell.length_a   1.000
_cell.length_b   1.000
_cell.length_c   1.000
_cell.angle_alpha   90.00
_cell.angle_beta   90.00
_cell.angle_gamma   90.00
#
_symmetry.space_group_name_H-M   'P 1'
#
loop_
_entity.id
_entity.type
_entity.pdbx_description
1 polymer ?
#
loop_
_entity_poly.entity_id
_entity_poly.type
_entity_poly.pdbx_seq_one_letter_code
_entity_poly.pdbx_strand_id
1 'polypeptide(L)'
;MDADMNKINQLLEHLNISQVFIAGQIPTDMISFCEENPEKVSGIGLIGTTEIDSSPFKSHGHRTIIISSNKGITHSAASNLKSDIPEVRNCELKDYEILPWTDIALDRASELVEGLTTFFLGLNCNETTIHKATSEGKIDDIYYTIKGVGPPLVLLPFMLSAAQWDPVIEELSKSFTVIVASGPSLGFIPTLEGRASLPTYKSMFSTLLSFMEVPNNGKLLELGCGTGALCRQAIKLRPD
;
A
#
# COMPACT_ATOMS: atom_id res chain seq x y z
N MET A 1 -26.16 0.68 11.63
CA MET A 1 -24.77 0.24 11.46
C MET A 1 -24.30 0.98 10.22
N ASP A 2 -23.69 2.15 10.41
CA ASP A 2 -23.11 2.88 9.30
C ASP A 2 -22.05 1.96 8.70
N ALA A 3 -22.18 1.63 7.41
CA ALA A 3 -21.16 0.89 6.69
C ALA A 3 -19.86 1.68 6.86
N ASP A 4 -18.84 1.04 7.40
CA ASP A 4 -17.54 1.66 7.59
C ASP A 4 -17.03 2.05 6.18
N MET A 5 -17.17 3.33 5.86
CA MET A 5 -16.87 3.84 4.52
C MET A 5 -15.41 3.54 4.22
N ASN A 6 -15.13 2.97 3.05
CA ASN A 6 -13.78 2.64 2.65
C ASN A 6 -12.84 3.85 2.85
N LYS A 7 -11.73 3.65 3.54
CA LYS A 7 -10.79 4.70 3.95
C LYS A 7 -10.23 5.50 2.77
N ILE A 8 -10.04 4.84 1.62
CA ILE A 8 -9.60 5.52 0.38
C ILE A 8 -10.69 6.48 -0.08
N ASN A 9 -11.96 6.05 -0.05
CA ASN A 9 -13.08 6.90 -0.43
C ASN A 9 -13.21 8.12 0.48
N GLN A 10 -13.03 7.95 1.81
CA GLN A 10 -12.99 9.08 2.76
C GLN A 10 -11.92 10.10 2.40
N LEU A 11 -10.70 9.61 2.05
CA LEU A 11 -9.61 10.49 1.63
C LEU A 11 -9.94 11.25 0.36
N LEU A 12 -10.50 10.59 -0.66
CA LEU A 12 -10.87 11.23 -1.92
C LEU A 12 -11.97 12.29 -1.74
N GLU A 13 -12.97 12.01 -0.93
CA GLU A 13 -14.04 12.98 -0.61
C GLU A 13 -13.48 14.19 0.15
N HIS A 14 -12.61 13.95 1.13
CA HIS A 14 -11.93 15.02 1.86
C HIS A 14 -11.11 15.95 0.95
N LEU A 15 -10.44 15.37 -0.04
CA LEU A 15 -9.64 16.10 -1.02
C LEU A 15 -10.45 16.62 -2.22
N ASN A 16 -11.74 16.30 -2.29
CA ASN A 16 -12.64 16.62 -3.40
C ASN A 16 -12.14 16.07 -4.75
N ILE A 17 -11.68 14.82 -4.73
CA ILE A 17 -11.20 14.09 -5.91
C ILE A 17 -12.29 13.17 -6.44
N SER A 18 -12.68 13.37 -7.69
CA SER A 18 -13.74 12.60 -8.35
C SER A 18 -13.24 11.37 -9.11
N GLN A 19 -11.99 11.41 -9.60
CA GLN A 19 -11.34 10.31 -10.30
C GLN A 19 -9.88 10.23 -9.90
N VAL A 20 -9.33 8.99 -9.84
CA VAL A 20 -8.00 8.75 -9.30
C VAL A 20 -7.31 7.57 -9.97
N PHE A 21 -5.99 7.67 -10.15
CA PHE A 21 -5.10 6.54 -10.26
C PHE A 21 -4.72 6.05 -8.87
N ILE A 22 -4.65 4.75 -8.67
CA ILE A 22 -4.29 4.16 -7.38
C ILE A 22 -3.21 3.10 -7.57
N ALA A 23 -2.18 3.11 -6.74
CA ALA A 23 -1.11 2.13 -6.80
C ALA A 23 -0.67 1.66 -5.41
N GLY A 24 -0.30 0.39 -5.30
CA GLY A 24 0.19 -0.22 -4.06
C GLY A 24 0.51 -1.71 -4.21
N GLN A 25 0.97 -2.30 -3.12
CA GLN A 25 1.35 -3.71 -3.09
C GLN A 25 0.21 -4.62 -2.61
N ILE A 26 -0.63 -4.15 -1.69
CA ILE A 26 -1.66 -4.94 -1.04
C ILE A 26 -3.00 -4.67 -1.73
N PRO A 27 -3.55 -5.65 -2.45
CA PRO A 27 -4.76 -5.44 -3.23
C PRO A 27 -6.04 -5.28 -2.38
N THR A 28 -6.05 -5.70 -1.12
CA THR A 28 -7.29 -5.74 -0.31
C THR A 28 -7.96 -4.37 -0.21
N ASP A 29 -7.20 -3.32 0.14
CA ASP A 29 -7.74 -1.96 0.24
C ASP A 29 -8.20 -1.43 -1.13
N MET A 30 -7.46 -1.77 -2.20
CA MET A 30 -7.82 -1.43 -3.58
C MET A 30 -9.04 -2.19 -4.06
N ILE A 31 -9.14 -3.49 -3.74
CA ILE A 31 -10.26 -4.35 -4.14
C ILE A 31 -11.56 -3.75 -3.66
N SER A 32 -11.70 -3.54 -2.35
CA SER A 32 -12.92 -2.98 -1.77
C SER A 32 -13.25 -1.61 -2.36
N PHE A 33 -12.25 -0.76 -2.54
CA PHE A 33 -12.45 0.55 -3.14
C PHE A 33 -12.94 0.46 -4.59
N CYS A 34 -12.33 -0.40 -5.40
CA CYS A 34 -12.70 -0.57 -6.82
C CYS A 34 -14.09 -1.17 -7.01
N GLU A 35 -14.50 -2.08 -6.11
CA GLU A 35 -15.84 -2.67 -6.14
C GLU A 35 -16.93 -1.67 -5.73
N GLU A 36 -16.67 -0.87 -4.71
CA GLU A 36 -17.62 0.10 -4.17
C GLU A 36 -17.72 1.39 -5.00
N ASN A 37 -16.64 1.77 -5.70
CA ASN A 37 -16.51 3.07 -6.39
C ASN A 37 -15.89 2.92 -7.79
N PRO A 38 -16.43 2.06 -8.67
CA PRO A 38 -15.81 1.77 -9.97
C PRO A 38 -15.68 2.99 -10.87
N GLU A 39 -16.55 4.00 -10.70
CA GLU A 39 -16.55 5.26 -11.47
C GLU A 39 -15.42 6.20 -11.04
N LYS A 40 -14.92 6.07 -9.80
CA LYS A 40 -13.80 6.89 -9.30
C LYS A 40 -12.44 6.38 -9.74
N VAL A 41 -12.36 5.11 -10.15
CA VAL A 41 -11.09 4.46 -10.52
C VAL A 41 -10.76 4.73 -11.98
N SER A 42 -9.73 5.53 -12.24
CA SER A 42 -9.20 5.78 -13.59
C SER A 42 -8.12 4.76 -13.99
N GLY A 43 -7.38 4.21 -13.03
CA GLY A 43 -6.41 3.16 -13.28
C GLY A 43 -5.83 2.57 -12.00
N ILE A 44 -5.35 1.34 -12.10
CA ILE A 44 -4.87 0.52 -10.97
C ILE A 44 -3.45 0.06 -11.24
N GLY A 45 -2.54 0.27 -10.28
CA GLY A 45 -1.17 -0.24 -10.28
C GLY A 45 -0.97 -1.26 -9.15
N LEU A 46 -0.77 -2.52 -9.50
CA LEU A 46 -0.46 -3.61 -8.57
C LEU A 46 1.06 -3.85 -8.59
N ILE A 47 1.75 -3.62 -7.48
CA ILE A 47 3.21 -3.68 -7.43
C ILE A 47 3.66 -4.79 -6.50
N GLY A 48 4.38 -5.78 -7.04
CA GLY A 48 4.96 -6.87 -6.25
C GLY A 48 3.93 -7.70 -5.48
N THR A 49 2.73 -7.80 -5.98
CA THR A 49 1.63 -8.54 -5.34
C THR A 49 1.88 -10.04 -5.45
N THR A 50 1.69 -10.76 -4.34
CA THR A 50 2.00 -12.19 -4.23
C THR A 50 0.79 -13.11 -4.41
N GLU A 51 -0.41 -12.59 -4.13
CA GLU A 51 -1.68 -13.31 -4.27
C GLU A 51 -2.75 -12.32 -4.71
N ILE A 52 -3.53 -12.68 -5.73
CA ILE A 52 -4.54 -11.82 -6.33
C ILE A 52 -5.80 -12.64 -6.62
N ASP A 53 -6.93 -12.25 -6.02
CA ASP A 53 -8.23 -12.62 -6.54
C ASP A 53 -8.50 -11.78 -7.79
N SER A 54 -8.67 -12.43 -8.94
CA SER A 54 -8.90 -11.76 -10.21
C SER A 54 -10.30 -11.16 -10.35
N SER A 55 -11.27 -11.66 -9.57
CA SER A 55 -12.70 -11.33 -9.73
C SER A 55 -13.00 -9.84 -9.70
N PRO A 56 -12.45 -9.05 -8.75
CA PRO A 56 -12.70 -7.60 -8.65
C PRO A 56 -12.11 -6.80 -9.83
N PHE A 57 -11.08 -7.34 -10.49
CA PHE A 57 -10.38 -6.64 -11.56
C PHE A 57 -10.94 -6.91 -12.96
N LYS A 58 -11.91 -7.83 -13.11
CA LYS A 58 -12.47 -8.19 -14.43
C LYS A 58 -13.03 -7.00 -15.21
N SER A 59 -13.70 -6.07 -14.52
CA SER A 59 -14.22 -4.85 -15.14
C SER A 59 -13.16 -3.76 -15.34
N HIS A 60 -11.95 -3.96 -14.81
CA HIS A 60 -10.87 -2.98 -14.78
C HIS A 60 -9.62 -3.43 -15.54
N GLY A 61 -9.65 -4.59 -16.23
CA GLY A 61 -8.47 -5.20 -16.87
C GLY A 61 -7.71 -4.22 -17.76
N HIS A 62 -8.40 -3.51 -18.65
CA HIS A 62 -7.83 -2.55 -19.58
C HIS A 62 -7.17 -1.32 -18.89
N ARG A 63 -7.48 -1.06 -17.63
CA ARG A 63 -6.93 0.03 -16.83
C ARG A 63 -6.13 -0.47 -15.62
N THR A 64 -5.68 -1.71 -15.67
CA THR A 64 -4.84 -2.32 -14.64
C THR A 64 -3.46 -2.65 -15.18
N ILE A 65 -2.42 -2.20 -14.48
CA ILE A 65 -1.04 -2.63 -14.66
C ILE A 65 -0.59 -3.43 -13.46
N ILE A 66 0.12 -4.55 -13.71
CA ILE A 66 0.84 -5.28 -12.67
C ILE A 66 2.34 -5.17 -12.93
N ILE A 67 3.10 -4.76 -11.91
CA ILE A 67 4.56 -4.72 -11.91
C ILE A 67 5.04 -5.89 -11.06
N SER A 68 5.69 -6.85 -11.70
CA SER A 68 6.13 -8.09 -11.09
C SER A 68 7.57 -8.41 -11.47
N SER A 69 8.18 -9.34 -10.76
CA SER A 69 9.42 -9.96 -11.21
C SER A 69 9.17 -10.94 -12.36
N ASN A 70 10.25 -11.32 -13.05
CA ASN A 70 10.19 -12.36 -14.10
C ASN A 70 10.35 -13.79 -13.51
N LYS A 71 10.33 -13.95 -12.19
CA LYS A 71 10.44 -15.22 -11.47
C LYS A 71 9.79 -15.13 -10.08
N GLY A 72 9.64 -16.29 -9.44
CA GLY A 72 9.11 -16.37 -8.08
C GLY A 72 7.61 -16.14 -7.96
N ILE A 73 7.16 -15.83 -6.75
CA ILE A 73 5.73 -15.80 -6.40
C ILE A 73 4.98 -14.65 -7.10
N THR A 74 5.61 -13.49 -7.23
CA THR A 74 4.99 -12.32 -7.89
C THR A 74 4.82 -12.53 -9.40
N HIS A 75 5.76 -13.26 -10.04
CA HIS A 75 5.60 -13.69 -11.43
C HIS A 75 4.41 -14.63 -11.60
N SER A 76 4.28 -15.61 -10.71
CA SER A 76 3.15 -16.54 -10.75
C SER A 76 1.81 -15.83 -10.56
N ALA A 77 1.73 -14.89 -9.61
CA ALA A 77 0.53 -14.08 -9.37
C ALA A 77 0.16 -13.23 -10.60
N ALA A 78 1.14 -12.58 -11.21
CA ALA A 78 0.93 -11.77 -12.42
C ALA A 78 0.49 -12.63 -13.62
N SER A 79 1.09 -13.82 -13.79
CA SER A 79 0.74 -14.76 -14.86
C SER A 79 -0.67 -15.29 -14.71
N ASN A 80 -1.09 -15.61 -13.48
CA ASN A 80 -2.45 -16.05 -13.19
C ASN A 80 -3.47 -14.93 -13.47
N LEU A 81 -3.20 -13.71 -12.95
CA LEU A 81 -4.07 -12.57 -13.22
C LEU A 81 -4.22 -12.30 -14.71
N LYS A 82 -3.13 -12.34 -15.46
CA LYS A 82 -3.16 -12.12 -16.90
C LYS A 82 -3.83 -13.26 -17.69
N SER A 83 -3.77 -14.49 -17.17
CA SER A 83 -4.52 -15.62 -17.73
C SER A 83 -6.02 -15.43 -17.57
N ASP A 84 -6.44 -14.92 -16.43
CA ASP A 84 -7.85 -14.66 -16.12
C ASP A 84 -8.38 -13.39 -16.79
N ILE A 85 -7.53 -12.38 -16.94
CA ILE A 85 -7.84 -11.05 -17.49
C ILE A 85 -6.73 -10.65 -18.46
N PRO A 86 -6.82 -11.06 -19.76
CA PRO A 86 -5.78 -10.82 -20.75
C PRO A 86 -5.44 -9.34 -21.01
N GLU A 87 -6.38 -8.44 -20.73
CA GLU A 87 -6.25 -6.99 -20.90
C GLU A 87 -5.31 -6.34 -19.90
N VAL A 88 -5.01 -7.00 -18.77
CA VAL A 88 -4.08 -6.48 -17.75
C VAL A 88 -2.70 -6.29 -18.36
N ARG A 89 -2.15 -5.09 -18.20
CA ARG A 89 -0.78 -4.79 -18.61
C ARG A 89 0.20 -5.42 -17.62
N ASN A 90 1.11 -6.27 -18.09
CA ASN A 90 2.20 -6.78 -17.26
C ASN A 90 3.50 -6.03 -17.57
N CYS A 91 4.16 -5.51 -16.55
CA CYS A 91 5.50 -4.94 -16.59
C CYS A 91 6.43 -5.84 -15.76
N GLU A 92 7.28 -6.61 -16.43
CA GLU A 92 8.20 -7.53 -15.79
C GLU A 92 9.56 -6.89 -15.53
N LEU A 93 9.97 -6.90 -14.28
CA LEU A 93 11.32 -6.52 -13.86
C LEU A 93 12.27 -7.69 -14.10
N LYS A 94 13.15 -7.52 -15.09
CA LYS A 94 14.11 -8.55 -15.49
C LYS A 94 15.22 -8.72 -14.43
N ASP A 95 15.65 -9.96 -14.23
CA ASP A 95 16.74 -10.32 -13.32
C ASP A 95 16.57 -9.78 -11.89
N TYR A 96 15.31 -9.65 -11.48
CA TYR A 96 14.94 -9.20 -10.15
C TYR A 96 13.87 -10.13 -9.56
N GLU A 97 14.01 -10.49 -8.29
CA GLU A 97 13.01 -11.27 -7.56
C GLU A 97 12.46 -10.44 -6.43
N ILE A 98 11.17 -10.15 -6.50
CA ILE A 98 10.47 -9.43 -5.44
C ILE A 98 10.17 -10.40 -4.31
N LEU A 99 10.83 -10.19 -3.18
CA LEU A 99 10.62 -10.91 -1.93
C LEU A 99 9.89 -9.98 -0.93
N PRO A 100 9.31 -10.52 0.16
CA PRO A 100 8.58 -9.69 1.13
C PRO A 100 9.36 -8.54 1.77
N TRP A 101 10.69 -8.62 1.73
CA TRP A 101 11.61 -7.63 2.31
C TRP A 101 12.35 -6.80 1.26
N THR A 102 12.07 -6.95 -0.03
CA THR A 102 12.70 -6.11 -1.06
C THR A 102 12.08 -4.72 -1.08
N ASP A 103 12.91 -3.71 -1.29
CA ASP A 103 12.46 -2.34 -1.50
C ASP A 103 12.46 -2.02 -2.99
N ILE A 104 11.37 -2.41 -3.66
CA ILE A 104 11.23 -2.26 -5.10
C ILE A 104 11.33 -0.80 -5.57
N ALA A 105 10.87 0.15 -4.77
CA ALA A 105 10.93 1.56 -5.13
C ALA A 105 12.35 2.12 -5.04
N LEU A 106 13.19 1.55 -4.18
CA LEU A 106 14.62 1.89 -4.11
C LEU A 106 15.41 1.15 -5.18
N ASP A 107 15.21 -0.18 -5.27
CA ASP A 107 16.02 -1.06 -6.11
C ASP A 107 15.75 -0.86 -7.61
N ARG A 108 14.51 -0.52 -7.97
CA ARG A 108 14.01 -0.45 -9.35
C ARG A 108 13.19 0.81 -9.60
N ALA A 109 13.65 1.94 -9.01
CA ALA A 109 12.99 3.23 -9.09
C ALA A 109 12.62 3.64 -10.52
N SER A 110 13.57 3.54 -11.45
CA SER A 110 13.36 3.98 -12.85
C SER A 110 12.30 3.16 -13.56
N GLU A 111 12.37 1.82 -13.44
CA GLU A 111 11.40 0.94 -14.10
C GLU A 111 10.01 1.07 -13.49
N LEU A 112 9.93 1.28 -12.16
CA LEU A 112 8.65 1.51 -11.48
C LEU A 112 8.00 2.81 -11.94
N VAL A 113 8.75 3.90 -11.96
CA VAL A 113 8.28 5.21 -12.43
C VAL A 113 7.86 5.16 -13.90
N GLU A 114 8.70 4.60 -14.78
CA GLU A 114 8.42 4.49 -16.21
C GLU A 114 7.17 3.65 -16.46
N GLY A 115 7.06 2.49 -15.78
CA GLY A 115 5.91 1.60 -15.92
C GLY A 115 4.60 2.28 -15.52
N LEU A 116 4.55 2.91 -14.35
CA LEU A 116 3.36 3.62 -13.88
C LEU A 116 3.04 4.84 -14.74
N THR A 117 4.04 5.68 -15.04
CA THR A 117 3.84 6.92 -15.79
C THR A 117 3.35 6.64 -17.20
N THR A 118 4.05 5.76 -17.94
CA THR A 118 3.67 5.40 -19.31
C THR A 118 2.26 4.81 -19.37
N PHE A 119 1.93 3.95 -18.42
CA PHE A 119 0.63 3.31 -18.40
C PHE A 119 -0.49 4.30 -18.04
N PHE A 120 -0.37 5.02 -16.95
CA PHE A 120 -1.43 5.89 -16.45
C PHE A 120 -1.68 7.11 -17.36
N LEU A 121 -0.63 7.71 -17.92
CA LEU A 121 -0.79 8.81 -18.88
C LEU A 121 -1.41 8.37 -20.21
N GLY A 122 -1.37 7.06 -20.51
CA GLY A 122 -2.10 6.48 -21.64
C GLY A 122 -3.59 6.28 -21.40
N LEU A 123 -4.06 6.44 -20.16
CA LEU A 123 -5.46 6.33 -19.76
C LEU A 123 -6.11 7.71 -19.63
N ASN A 124 -7.43 7.78 -19.85
CA ASN A 124 -8.18 9.00 -19.61
C ASN A 124 -8.45 9.16 -18.11
N CYS A 125 -8.01 10.26 -17.54
CA CYS A 125 -8.36 10.70 -16.20
C CYS A 125 -8.71 12.19 -16.26
N ASN A 126 -9.86 12.57 -15.71
CA ASN A 126 -10.19 13.96 -15.56
C ASN A 126 -9.27 14.58 -14.52
N GLU A 127 -8.55 15.64 -14.91
CA GLU A 127 -7.73 16.38 -13.95
C GLU A 127 -8.65 17.04 -12.91
N THR A 128 -8.43 16.66 -11.67
CA THR A 128 -9.10 17.32 -10.56
C THR A 128 -8.15 18.35 -9.97
N THR A 129 -8.55 19.61 -10.02
CA THR A 129 -7.78 20.66 -9.35
C THR A 129 -7.97 20.49 -7.85
N ILE A 130 -6.92 20.10 -7.14
CA ILE A 130 -6.94 20.03 -5.69
C ILE A 130 -6.86 21.46 -5.16
N HIS A 131 -7.99 21.99 -4.71
CA HIS A 131 -8.08 23.38 -4.24
C HIS A 131 -7.40 23.65 -2.89
N LYS A 132 -6.89 22.63 -2.19
CA LYS A 132 -6.14 22.78 -0.96
C LYS A 132 -4.67 22.47 -1.19
N ALA A 133 -3.88 23.52 -1.33
CA ALA A 133 -2.42 23.45 -1.38
C ALA A 133 -1.80 23.19 0.02
N THR A 134 -2.26 22.17 0.73
CA THR A 134 -1.55 21.68 1.91
C THR A 134 -0.71 20.49 1.47
N SER A 135 0.61 20.61 1.64
CA SER A 135 1.55 19.54 1.32
C SER A 135 1.35 18.29 2.19
N GLU A 136 0.62 18.41 3.30
CA GLU A 136 0.32 17.34 4.24
C GLU A 136 -0.99 17.57 4.96
N GLY A 137 -1.60 16.48 5.43
CA GLY A 137 -2.84 16.55 6.19
C GLY A 137 -3.20 15.24 6.87
N LYS A 138 -4.34 15.29 7.58
CA LYS A 138 -4.92 14.15 8.25
C LYS A 138 -6.44 14.18 8.15
N ILE A 139 -7.03 13.02 7.89
CA ILE A 139 -8.45 12.78 8.02
C ILE A 139 -8.64 11.49 8.81
N ASP A 140 -9.37 11.57 9.92
CA ASP A 140 -9.54 10.47 10.86
C ASP A 140 -8.16 9.86 11.26
N ASP A 141 -7.89 8.62 10.92
CA ASP A 141 -6.64 7.92 11.17
C ASP A 141 -5.72 7.82 9.93
N ILE A 142 -6.10 8.47 8.82
CA ILE A 142 -5.31 8.53 7.59
C ILE A 142 -4.47 9.81 7.61
N TYR A 143 -3.17 9.67 7.44
CA TYR A 143 -2.23 10.75 7.16
C TYR A 143 -1.92 10.76 5.67
N TYR A 144 -1.78 11.93 5.07
CA TYR A 144 -1.43 12.04 3.67
C TYR A 144 -0.47 13.19 3.41
N THR A 145 0.36 13.02 2.38
CA THR A 145 1.17 14.10 1.80
C THR A 145 0.81 14.25 0.34
N ILE A 146 0.88 15.49 -0.17
CA ILE A 146 0.57 15.80 -1.57
C ILE A 146 1.77 16.49 -2.19
N LYS A 147 2.18 16.04 -3.39
CA LYS A 147 3.26 16.63 -4.16
C LYS A 147 2.98 16.58 -5.66
N GLY A 148 3.38 17.62 -6.38
CA GLY A 148 3.24 17.69 -7.83
C GLY A 148 1.92 18.27 -8.31
N VAL A 149 1.77 18.27 -9.63
CA VAL A 149 0.57 18.79 -10.35
C VAL A 149 0.30 17.84 -11.52
N GLY A 150 -0.97 17.51 -11.75
CA GLY A 150 -1.43 16.61 -12.79
C GLY A 150 -2.56 15.71 -12.30
N PRO A 151 -2.90 14.66 -13.04
CA PRO A 151 -3.91 13.70 -12.61
C PRO A 151 -3.59 13.11 -11.22
N PRO A 152 -4.57 12.95 -10.33
CA PRO A 152 -4.33 12.45 -8.99
C PRO A 152 -3.91 10.97 -9.01
N LEU A 153 -2.81 10.68 -8.30
CA LEU A 153 -2.27 9.34 -8.07
C LEU A 153 -2.15 9.09 -6.56
N VAL A 154 -3.00 8.22 -6.04
CA VAL A 154 -2.91 7.75 -4.64
C VAL A 154 -1.94 6.58 -4.56
N LEU A 155 -0.93 6.72 -3.71
CA LEU A 155 0.04 5.69 -3.39
C LEU A 155 -0.29 5.09 -2.01
N LEU A 156 -0.66 3.82 -1.99
CA LEU A 156 -0.95 3.06 -0.76
C LEU A 156 0.34 2.45 -0.19
N PRO A 157 0.41 2.19 1.12
CA PRO A 157 1.60 1.62 1.74
C PRO A 157 2.06 0.31 1.07
N PHE A 158 3.37 0.18 0.88
CA PHE A 158 3.97 -1.12 0.68
C PHE A 158 4.03 -1.82 2.04
N MET A 159 3.42 -2.97 2.17
CA MET A 159 3.39 -3.72 3.43
C MET A 159 3.01 -2.84 4.65
N LEU A 160 3.99 -2.26 5.34
CA LEU A 160 3.81 -1.50 6.58
C LEU A 160 4.01 0.00 6.40
N SER A 161 4.74 0.45 5.40
CA SER A 161 5.20 1.83 5.33
C SER A 161 4.95 2.47 3.97
N ALA A 162 4.33 3.63 4.01
CA ALA A 162 4.23 4.50 2.84
C ALA A 162 5.58 5.17 2.49
N ALA A 163 6.52 5.26 3.44
CA ALA A 163 7.85 5.83 3.20
C ALA A 163 8.69 5.03 2.18
N GLN A 164 8.31 3.79 1.88
CA GLN A 164 8.94 3.04 0.79
C GLN A 164 8.73 3.69 -0.59
N TRP A 165 7.76 4.59 -0.73
CA TRP A 165 7.57 5.37 -1.95
C TRP A 165 8.56 6.54 -2.11
N ASP A 166 9.24 6.99 -1.04
CA ASP A 166 10.08 8.20 -1.03
C ASP A 166 11.08 8.26 -2.21
N PRO A 167 11.74 7.16 -2.64
CA PRO A 167 12.69 7.20 -3.74
C PRO A 167 12.08 7.62 -5.09
N VAL A 168 10.77 7.44 -5.29
CA VAL A 168 10.11 7.68 -6.57
C VAL A 168 9.13 8.87 -6.58
N ILE A 169 8.80 9.43 -5.40
CA ILE A 169 7.83 10.53 -5.27
C ILE A 169 8.23 11.73 -6.13
N GLU A 170 9.51 12.13 -6.09
CA GLU A 170 10.00 13.30 -6.84
C GLU A 170 9.76 13.15 -8.34
N GLU A 171 10.05 11.97 -8.87
CA GLU A 171 9.93 11.72 -10.30
C GLU A 171 8.47 11.57 -10.73
N LEU A 172 7.65 10.83 -9.96
CA LEU A 172 6.21 10.72 -10.20
C LEU A 172 5.50 12.07 -10.12
N SER A 173 5.93 12.95 -9.21
CA SER A 173 5.32 14.28 -9.02
C SER A 173 5.52 15.23 -10.18
N LYS A 174 6.39 14.91 -11.15
CA LYS A 174 6.52 15.66 -12.40
C LYS A 174 5.32 15.46 -13.34
N SER A 175 4.62 14.34 -13.19
CA SER A 175 3.51 13.95 -14.07
C SER A 175 2.16 13.85 -13.37
N PHE A 176 2.16 13.71 -12.05
CA PHE A 176 0.97 13.47 -11.26
C PHE A 176 0.88 14.41 -10.04
N THR A 177 -0.34 14.64 -9.58
CA THR A 177 -0.56 15.03 -8.19
C THR A 177 -0.47 13.77 -7.34
N VAL A 178 0.71 13.51 -6.79
CA VAL A 178 1.01 12.33 -5.98
C VAL A 178 0.48 12.51 -4.57
N ILE A 179 -0.37 11.61 -4.12
CA ILE A 179 -0.96 11.59 -2.78
C ILE A 179 -0.49 10.31 -2.10
N VAL A 180 0.45 10.44 -1.17
CA VAL A 180 0.94 9.31 -0.38
C VAL A 180 0.07 9.16 0.85
N ALA A 181 -0.68 8.07 0.96
CA ALA A 181 -1.54 7.78 2.09
C ALA A 181 -0.86 6.83 3.08
N SER A 182 -1.02 7.08 4.36
CA SER A 182 -0.52 6.24 5.45
C SER A 182 -1.48 6.25 6.62
N GLY A 183 -1.36 5.27 7.50
CA GLY A 183 -2.19 5.22 8.71
C GLY A 183 -2.38 3.79 9.23
N PRO A 184 -2.83 3.63 10.47
CA PRO A 184 -3.01 2.32 11.10
C PRO A 184 -4.09 1.46 10.46
N SER A 185 -5.01 2.06 9.69
CA SER A 185 -6.08 1.36 8.97
C SER A 185 -5.70 0.97 7.53
N LEU A 186 -4.52 1.33 7.05
CA LEU A 186 -4.06 1.07 5.69
C LEU A 186 -2.96 0.01 5.63
N GLY A 187 -2.82 -0.62 4.47
CA GLY A 187 -1.78 -1.58 4.19
C GLY A 187 -1.91 -2.86 5.01
N PHE A 188 -0.79 -3.40 5.47
CA PHE A 188 -0.73 -4.67 6.20
C PHE A 188 -0.89 -4.51 7.72
N ILE A 189 -0.95 -3.27 8.22
CA ILE A 189 -1.07 -2.96 9.66
C ILE A 189 -2.32 -3.61 10.28
N PRO A 190 -3.54 -3.48 9.72
CA PRO A 190 -4.73 -4.10 10.29
C PRO A 190 -4.61 -5.61 10.45
N THR A 191 -4.03 -6.29 9.47
CA THR A 191 -3.79 -7.74 9.50
C THR A 191 -2.85 -8.13 10.64
N LEU A 192 -1.74 -7.40 10.82
CA LEU A 192 -0.79 -7.66 11.91
C LEU A 192 -1.37 -7.37 13.28
N GLU A 193 -2.11 -6.27 13.44
CA GLU A 193 -2.77 -5.94 14.70
C GLU A 193 -3.87 -6.96 15.05
N GLY A 194 -4.65 -7.37 14.06
CA GLY A 194 -5.64 -8.44 14.20
C GLY A 194 -4.98 -9.74 14.70
N ARG A 195 -3.88 -10.15 14.05
CA ARG A 195 -3.10 -11.33 14.46
C ARG A 195 -2.54 -11.18 15.89
N ALA A 196 -1.94 -10.02 16.19
CA ALA A 196 -1.37 -9.74 17.52
C ALA A 196 -2.43 -9.71 18.64
N SER A 197 -3.68 -9.45 18.29
CA SER A 197 -4.80 -9.44 19.23
C SER A 197 -5.26 -10.84 19.66
N LEU A 198 -4.92 -11.89 18.92
CA LEU A 198 -5.32 -13.26 19.20
C LEU A 198 -4.75 -13.76 20.54
N PRO A 199 -5.52 -14.53 21.33
CA PRO A 199 -5.05 -15.08 22.63
C PRO A 199 -3.74 -15.86 22.49
N THR A 200 -3.57 -16.63 21.43
CA THR A 200 -2.36 -17.42 21.16
C THR A 200 -1.12 -16.55 20.99
N TYR A 201 -1.22 -15.43 20.26
CA TYR A 201 -0.10 -14.47 20.11
C TYR A 201 0.21 -13.74 21.41
N LYS A 202 -0.82 -13.31 22.14
CA LYS A 202 -0.64 -12.69 23.47
C LYS A 202 0.07 -13.63 24.44
N SER A 203 -0.34 -14.90 24.45
CA SER A 203 0.30 -15.93 25.29
C SER A 203 1.75 -16.18 24.87
N MET A 204 2.01 -16.27 23.55
CA MET A 204 3.36 -16.40 23.01
C MET A 204 4.26 -15.23 23.41
N PHE A 205 3.78 -13.99 23.28
CA PHE A 205 4.54 -12.80 23.68
C PHE A 205 4.82 -12.78 25.19
N SER A 206 3.81 -13.13 26.02
CA SER A 206 4.01 -13.20 27.47
C SER A 206 5.03 -14.26 27.86
N THR A 207 4.99 -15.43 27.20
CA THR A 207 5.97 -16.50 27.41
C THR A 207 7.37 -16.05 26.98
N LEU A 208 7.52 -15.45 25.79
CA LEU A 208 8.80 -14.92 25.34
C LEU A 208 9.38 -13.92 26.34
N LEU A 209 8.58 -12.94 26.77
CA LEU A 209 9.01 -11.93 27.72
C LEU A 209 9.36 -12.51 29.09
N SER A 210 8.73 -13.61 29.51
CA SER A 210 9.06 -14.28 30.77
C SER A 210 10.44 -14.96 30.78
N PHE A 211 10.96 -15.32 29.60
CA PHE A 211 12.31 -15.87 29.44
C PHE A 211 13.39 -14.80 29.32
N MET A 212 12.99 -13.53 29.12
CA MET A 212 13.94 -12.45 28.96
C MET A 212 14.34 -11.87 30.31
N GLU A 213 15.60 -12.01 30.68
CA GLU A 213 16.17 -11.38 31.86
C GLU A 213 16.54 -9.92 31.56
N VAL A 214 15.53 -9.04 31.57
CA VAL A 214 15.78 -7.61 31.42
C VAL A 214 16.00 -7.02 32.80
N PRO A 215 17.19 -6.45 33.10
CA PRO A 215 17.44 -5.82 34.39
C PRO A 215 16.57 -4.57 34.60
N ASN A 216 16.36 -4.18 35.87
CA ASN A 216 15.66 -2.94 36.18
C ASN A 216 16.37 -1.76 35.48
N ASN A 217 15.62 -0.86 34.87
CA ASN A 217 16.12 0.21 33.99
C ASN A 217 16.93 -0.30 32.76
N GLY A 218 16.78 -1.55 32.40
CA GLY A 218 17.38 -2.12 31.19
C GLY A 218 16.74 -1.54 29.93
N LYS A 219 17.45 -1.70 28.81
CA LYS A 219 16.95 -1.32 27.47
C LYS A 219 16.62 -2.55 26.68
N LEU A 220 15.43 -2.57 26.06
CA LEU A 220 14.99 -3.62 25.14
C LEU A 220 15.02 -3.08 23.71
N LEU A 221 15.64 -3.82 22.80
CA LEU A 221 15.60 -3.57 21.38
C LEU A 221 14.92 -4.75 20.69
N GLU A 222 13.86 -4.46 19.94
CA GLU A 222 13.19 -5.43 19.06
C GLU A 222 13.57 -5.17 17.61
N LEU A 223 14.18 -6.15 16.94
CA LEU A 223 14.45 -6.11 15.51
C LEU A 223 13.27 -6.72 14.76
N GLY A 224 12.81 -6.04 13.70
CA GLY A 224 11.65 -6.50 12.94
C GLY A 224 10.35 -6.34 13.70
N CYS A 225 10.21 -5.26 14.45
CA CYS A 225 9.08 -5.02 15.37
C CYS A 225 7.70 -4.97 14.69
N GLY A 226 7.63 -4.89 13.38
CA GLY A 226 6.37 -4.73 12.64
C GLY A 226 5.58 -3.53 13.16
N THR A 227 4.41 -3.78 13.75
CA THR A 227 3.59 -2.72 14.37
C THR A 227 3.98 -2.38 15.81
N GLY A 228 5.00 -3.04 16.36
CA GLY A 228 5.45 -2.88 17.74
C GLY A 228 4.57 -3.59 18.79
N ALA A 229 3.83 -4.62 18.37
CA ALA A 229 2.90 -5.33 19.28
C ALA A 229 3.62 -5.97 20.46
N LEU A 230 4.79 -6.58 20.27
CA LEU A 230 5.59 -7.16 21.36
C LEU A 230 6.14 -6.08 22.28
N CYS A 231 6.67 -4.97 21.75
CA CYS A 231 7.14 -3.82 22.55
C CYS A 231 6.00 -3.26 23.41
N ARG A 232 4.80 -3.09 22.84
CA ARG A 232 3.64 -2.62 23.63
C ARG A 232 3.24 -3.61 24.74
N GLN A 233 3.39 -4.91 24.51
CA GLN A 233 3.16 -5.92 25.52
C GLN A 233 4.24 -5.89 26.61
N ALA A 234 5.49 -5.70 26.24
CA ALA A 234 6.61 -5.56 27.18
C ALA A 234 6.41 -4.38 28.13
N ILE A 235 6.05 -3.22 27.61
CA ILE A 235 5.76 -2.01 28.42
C ILE A 235 4.59 -2.25 29.40
N LYS A 236 3.56 -3.00 28.99
CA LYS A 236 2.42 -3.32 29.87
C LYS A 236 2.80 -4.25 31.00
N LEU A 237 3.71 -5.18 30.78
CA LEU A 237 4.15 -6.16 31.78
C LEU A 237 5.25 -5.60 32.70
N ARG A 238 6.01 -4.65 32.21
CA ARG A 238 7.13 -4.00 32.92
C ARG A 238 7.12 -2.51 32.62
N PRO A 239 6.29 -1.73 33.34
CA PRO A 239 6.12 -0.31 33.06
C PRO A 239 7.31 0.55 33.55
N ASP A 240 8.25 -0.03 34.32
CA ASP A 240 9.43 0.68 34.86
C ASP A 240 10.52 0.69 33.71
#